data_75ebc64077bf84ebd43dc7f86ddae0b0
#
_entry.id   75ebc64077bf84ebd43dc7f86ddae0b0
#
_cell.length_a   1.000
_cell.length_b   1.000
_cell.length_c   1.000
_cell.angle_alpha   90.00
_cell.angle_beta   90.00
_cell.angle_gamma   90.00
#
_symmetry.space_group_name_H-M   'P 1'
#
loop_
_entity.id
_entity.type
_entity.pdbx_description
1 polymer ?
#
loop_
_entity_poly.entity_id
_entity_poly.type
_entity_poly.pdbx_seq_one_letter_code
_entity_poly.pdbx_strand_id
1 'polypeptide(L)'
;IGQGGMGFRHMTIIQDFSVRQEENVEVVAVCDVFEKRRQASRVKAGIPESQAFREYQRVLENKDIDVVVIASPDHWHARMAIEALEAGKHIYVEKPMTRTLPEAFKVYDAAKRTGRWVQVGSHGCSDPKWLKSREIVQSGKLGKLLWAQGSYCRNNPKGEWNYKIEPEATLENIDWKLWLGAAKPVPFSAERFYRWRKYWDYGNGIIGDLWPHRLHPLILAMNLNEFPKSVSCHGGILTDSDQGYGETREVADTTMMTVDFPSGAMIFVAGSTVNERGIEDMIRGQKGNLLFGGGKVQVVPERPYVDELEARDETPANSGESHQKHQKNFIESLRANKAPNCDIELAIRVQAVVSMAEESYRKGRMARFDEKRRRIV
;
A
#
# COMPACT_ATOMS: atom_id res chain seq x y z
N ILE A 1 -10.49 4.40 10.95
CA ILE A 1 -11.57 4.60 9.98
C ILE A 1 -11.55 3.44 8.99
N GLY A 2 -12.77 2.85 8.70
CA GLY A 2 -12.88 1.65 7.87
C GLY A 2 -12.53 0.39 8.67
N GLN A 3 -13.53 -0.26 9.26
CA GLN A 3 -13.38 -1.44 10.14
C GLN A 3 -13.60 -2.76 9.40
N GLY A 4 -13.23 -2.81 8.12
CA GLY A 4 -13.06 -4.05 7.38
C GLY A 4 -11.88 -4.88 7.92
N GLY A 5 -11.49 -5.95 7.19
CA GLY A 5 -10.44 -6.85 7.66
C GLY A 5 -9.14 -6.15 8.08
N MET A 6 -8.65 -5.16 7.29
CA MET A 6 -7.42 -4.44 7.63
C MET A 6 -7.61 -3.44 8.77
N GLY A 7 -8.69 -2.65 8.77
CA GLY A 7 -8.93 -1.69 9.87
C GLY A 7 -9.09 -2.37 11.21
N PHE A 8 -9.84 -3.49 11.26
CA PHE A 8 -9.97 -4.30 12.46
C PHE A 8 -8.62 -4.87 12.92
N ARG A 9 -7.79 -5.34 11.99
CA ARG A 9 -6.43 -5.83 12.29
C ARG A 9 -5.55 -4.72 12.86
N HIS A 10 -5.54 -3.53 12.26
CA HIS A 10 -4.77 -2.39 12.76
C HIS A 10 -5.20 -1.98 14.17
N MET A 11 -6.51 -1.87 14.38
CA MET A 11 -7.06 -1.59 15.70
C MET A 11 -6.61 -2.62 16.74
N THR A 12 -6.67 -3.92 16.41
CA THR A 12 -6.23 -5.00 17.29
C THR A 12 -4.73 -4.89 17.63
N ILE A 13 -3.87 -4.57 16.66
CA ILE A 13 -2.43 -4.39 16.90
C ILE A 13 -2.17 -3.23 17.87
N ILE A 14 -2.84 -2.08 17.66
CA ILE A 14 -2.69 -0.92 18.55
C ILE A 14 -3.17 -1.25 19.96
N GLN A 15 -4.27 -1.98 20.08
CA GLN A 15 -4.79 -2.43 21.35
C GLN A 15 -3.84 -3.40 22.07
N ASP A 16 -3.23 -4.33 21.32
CA ASP A 16 -2.22 -5.25 21.86
C ASP A 16 -1.00 -4.50 22.40
N PHE A 17 -0.53 -3.45 21.72
CA PHE A 17 0.54 -2.59 22.22
C PHE A 17 0.18 -1.90 23.52
N SER A 18 -1.05 -1.39 23.62
CA SER A 18 -1.56 -0.75 24.84
C SER A 18 -1.65 -1.74 26.02
N VAL A 19 -2.28 -2.90 25.78
CA VAL A 19 -2.51 -3.92 26.83
C VAL A 19 -1.21 -4.50 27.35
N ARG A 20 -0.23 -4.73 26.46
CA ARG A 20 1.09 -5.26 26.85
C ARG A 20 2.03 -4.18 27.38
N GLN A 21 1.59 -2.93 27.39
CA GLN A 21 2.41 -1.76 27.76
C GLN A 21 3.70 -1.63 26.93
N GLU A 22 3.70 -2.19 25.70
CA GLU A 22 4.81 -2.07 24.77
C GLU A 22 4.93 -0.65 24.22
N GLU A 23 3.78 0.02 24.04
CA GLU A 23 3.69 1.39 23.56
C GLU A 23 2.59 2.15 24.31
N ASN A 24 2.83 3.41 24.62
CA ASN A 24 1.82 4.30 25.21
C ASN A 24 0.89 4.85 24.11
N VAL A 25 -0.05 4.01 23.68
CA VAL A 25 -1.06 4.30 22.66
C VAL A 25 -2.38 3.67 23.04
N GLU A 26 -3.49 4.24 22.59
CA GLU A 26 -4.82 3.68 22.79
C GLU A 26 -5.73 3.92 21.61
N VAL A 27 -6.75 3.05 21.46
CA VAL A 27 -7.82 3.21 20.49
C VAL A 27 -8.96 3.96 21.16
N VAL A 28 -9.17 5.23 20.78
CA VAL A 28 -10.17 6.10 21.41
C VAL A 28 -11.44 6.28 20.59
N ALA A 29 -11.42 5.94 19.30
CA ALA A 29 -12.59 6.01 18.43
C ALA A 29 -12.52 4.99 17.30
N VAL A 30 -13.67 4.57 16.81
CA VAL A 30 -13.82 3.75 15.59
C VAL A 30 -14.87 4.35 14.66
N CYS A 31 -14.69 4.13 13.36
CA CYS A 31 -15.63 4.61 12.34
C CYS A 31 -15.81 3.58 11.22
N ASP A 32 -17.06 3.25 10.92
CA ASP A 32 -17.44 2.46 9.74
C ASP A 32 -18.88 2.77 9.34
N VAL A 33 -19.15 2.74 8.05
CA VAL A 33 -20.51 2.95 7.50
C VAL A 33 -21.41 1.73 7.65
N PHE A 34 -20.82 0.56 7.95
CA PHE A 34 -21.54 -0.69 8.22
C PHE A 34 -21.71 -0.90 9.73
N GLU A 35 -22.94 -0.87 10.19
CA GLU A 35 -23.32 -0.98 11.61
C GLU A 35 -22.62 -2.15 12.31
N LYS A 36 -22.71 -3.34 11.73
CA LYS A 36 -22.14 -4.56 12.29
C LYS A 36 -20.63 -4.42 12.54
N ARG A 37 -19.87 -3.89 11.58
CA ARG A 37 -18.42 -3.69 11.70
C ARG A 37 -18.10 -2.64 12.75
N ARG A 38 -18.87 -1.55 12.78
CA ARG A 38 -18.69 -0.47 13.74
C ARG A 38 -18.91 -0.98 15.17
N GLN A 39 -19.99 -1.70 15.42
CA GLN A 39 -20.29 -2.26 16.75
C GLN A 39 -19.30 -3.34 17.18
N ALA A 40 -18.92 -4.26 16.30
CA ALA A 40 -17.91 -5.26 16.60
C ALA A 40 -16.57 -4.63 17.01
N SER A 41 -16.15 -3.58 16.29
CA SER A 41 -14.91 -2.86 16.59
C SER A 41 -15.00 -2.05 17.88
N ARG A 42 -16.15 -1.41 18.15
CA ARG A 42 -16.39 -0.71 19.41
C ARG A 42 -16.26 -1.64 20.61
N VAL A 43 -16.94 -2.78 20.56
CA VAL A 43 -16.88 -3.78 21.63
C VAL A 43 -15.46 -4.30 21.83
N LYS A 44 -14.78 -4.63 20.74
CA LYS A 44 -13.38 -5.12 20.77
C LYS A 44 -12.43 -4.07 21.34
N ALA A 45 -12.60 -2.79 20.98
CA ALA A 45 -11.78 -1.70 21.49
C ALA A 45 -12.11 -1.30 22.94
N GLY A 46 -13.26 -1.73 23.48
CA GLY A 46 -13.69 -1.38 24.82
C GLY A 46 -14.11 0.09 24.99
N ILE A 47 -14.50 0.76 23.90
CA ILE A 47 -14.87 2.18 23.91
C ILE A 47 -16.39 2.37 24.00
N PRO A 48 -16.88 3.52 24.52
CA PRO A 48 -18.30 3.80 24.63
C PRO A 48 -18.95 4.03 23.25
N GLU A 49 -20.28 3.88 23.17
CA GLU A 49 -21.07 4.08 21.95
C GLU A 49 -20.84 5.47 21.33
N SER A 50 -20.67 6.49 22.17
CA SER A 50 -20.41 7.87 21.75
C SER A 50 -19.10 8.06 20.98
N GLN A 51 -18.22 7.05 20.96
CA GLN A 51 -16.94 7.05 20.22
C GLN A 51 -16.96 6.09 19.01
N ALA A 52 -18.13 5.57 18.65
CA ALA A 52 -18.33 4.70 17.50
C ALA A 52 -19.12 5.46 16.42
N PHE A 53 -18.43 5.99 15.43
CA PHE A 53 -18.99 6.93 14.46
C PHE A 53 -19.32 6.26 13.12
N ARG A 54 -20.37 6.73 12.47
CA ARG A 54 -20.68 6.41 11.06
C ARG A 54 -19.93 7.34 10.11
N GLU A 55 -19.86 8.62 10.46
CA GLU A 55 -19.22 9.67 9.68
C GLU A 55 -17.80 9.92 10.23
N TYR A 56 -16.79 9.80 9.38
CA TYR A 56 -15.38 9.93 9.82
C TYR A 56 -15.02 11.36 10.25
N GLN A 57 -15.74 12.38 9.78
CA GLN A 57 -15.54 13.77 10.21
C GLN A 57 -15.67 13.91 11.73
N ARG A 58 -16.57 13.14 12.35
CA ARG A 58 -16.73 13.14 13.82
C ARG A 58 -15.46 12.65 14.54
N VAL A 59 -14.69 11.75 13.91
CA VAL A 59 -13.36 11.35 14.42
C VAL A 59 -12.38 12.51 14.34
N LEU A 60 -12.41 13.27 13.24
CA LEU A 60 -11.48 14.38 13.00
C LEU A 60 -11.75 15.59 13.91
N GLU A 61 -13.01 15.82 14.31
CA GLU A 61 -13.41 16.89 15.24
C GLU A 61 -12.84 16.70 16.65
N ASN A 62 -12.55 15.46 17.05
CA ASN A 62 -12.02 15.17 18.37
C ASN A 62 -10.56 15.65 18.48
N LYS A 63 -10.32 16.61 19.36
CA LYS A 63 -8.99 17.23 19.58
C LYS A 63 -8.00 16.31 20.27
N ASP A 64 -8.48 15.31 21.00
CA ASP A 64 -7.65 14.36 21.77
C ASP A 64 -7.09 13.24 20.91
N ILE A 65 -7.46 13.18 19.62
CA ILE A 65 -6.92 12.20 18.68
C ILE A 65 -5.68 12.79 18.00
N ASP A 66 -4.53 12.15 18.15
CA ASP A 66 -3.27 12.54 17.50
C ASP A 66 -3.10 11.89 16.13
N VAL A 67 -3.59 10.65 15.97
CA VAL A 67 -3.34 9.79 14.81
C VAL A 67 -4.62 9.20 14.27
N VAL A 68 -4.78 9.20 12.96
CA VAL A 68 -5.88 8.53 12.27
C VAL A 68 -5.34 7.40 11.39
N VAL A 69 -5.87 6.20 11.59
CA VAL A 69 -5.61 5.05 10.73
C VAL A 69 -6.75 4.95 9.70
N ILE A 70 -6.42 5.01 8.41
CA ILE A 70 -7.36 4.97 7.29
C ILE A 70 -7.20 3.63 6.58
N ALA A 71 -8.23 2.79 6.64
CA ALA A 71 -8.29 1.46 6.02
C ALA A 71 -9.62 1.23 5.28
N SER A 72 -10.14 2.30 4.69
CA SER A 72 -11.31 2.33 3.81
C SER A 72 -10.97 1.75 2.42
N PRO A 73 -11.94 1.61 1.49
CA PRO A 73 -11.62 1.40 0.07
C PRO A 73 -10.81 2.56 -0.53
N ASP A 74 -10.03 2.26 -1.58
CA ASP A 74 -9.00 3.17 -2.13
C ASP A 74 -9.56 4.54 -2.55
N HIS A 75 -10.78 4.59 -3.08
CA HIS A 75 -11.43 5.83 -3.54
C HIS A 75 -11.73 6.83 -2.41
N TRP A 76 -11.61 6.41 -1.14
CA TRP A 76 -11.77 7.27 0.03
C TRP A 76 -10.44 7.76 0.62
N HIS A 77 -9.31 7.09 0.31
CA HIS A 77 -8.03 7.36 0.95
C HIS A 77 -7.63 8.83 0.87
N ALA A 78 -7.69 9.41 -0.32
CA ALA A 78 -7.22 10.78 -0.53
C ALA A 78 -8.01 11.81 0.28
N ARG A 79 -9.34 11.76 0.20
CA ARG A 79 -10.19 12.72 0.90
C ARG A 79 -10.03 12.63 2.41
N MET A 80 -10.08 11.41 2.95
CA MET A 80 -9.90 11.18 4.38
C MET A 80 -8.50 11.61 4.85
N ALA A 81 -7.46 11.34 4.06
CA ALA A 81 -6.10 11.73 4.36
C ALA A 81 -5.93 13.25 4.41
N ILE A 82 -6.42 13.97 3.39
CA ILE A 82 -6.33 15.43 3.33
C ILE A 82 -7.08 16.07 4.51
N GLU A 83 -8.33 15.69 4.73
CA GLU A 83 -9.14 16.26 5.82
C GLU A 83 -8.54 15.93 7.21
N ALA A 84 -7.94 14.75 7.41
CA ALA A 84 -7.25 14.41 8.65
C ALA A 84 -5.99 15.25 8.87
N LEU A 85 -5.16 15.42 7.83
CA LEU A 85 -3.97 16.27 7.88
C LEU A 85 -4.34 17.73 8.19
N GLU A 86 -5.39 18.27 7.57
CA GLU A 86 -5.90 19.61 7.81
C GLU A 86 -6.50 19.79 9.22
N ALA A 87 -7.08 18.71 9.77
CA ALA A 87 -7.50 18.67 11.17
C ALA A 87 -6.33 18.52 12.17
N GLY A 88 -5.08 18.56 11.67
CA GLY A 88 -3.87 18.51 12.49
C GLY A 88 -3.47 17.11 12.94
N LYS A 89 -4.02 16.04 12.35
CA LYS A 89 -3.73 14.65 12.70
C LYS A 89 -2.56 14.11 11.89
N HIS A 90 -1.74 13.26 12.48
CA HIS A 90 -0.85 12.36 11.75
C HIS A 90 -1.68 11.21 11.16
N ILE A 91 -1.25 10.64 10.04
CA ILE A 91 -2.03 9.58 9.40
C ILE A 91 -1.20 8.34 9.08
N TYR A 92 -1.82 7.20 9.31
CA TYR A 92 -1.46 5.93 8.70
C TYR A 92 -2.55 5.60 7.68
N VAL A 93 -2.23 5.56 6.39
CA VAL A 93 -3.20 5.24 5.34
C VAL A 93 -2.80 3.93 4.66
N GLU A 94 -3.75 3.02 4.47
CA GLU A 94 -3.49 1.77 3.75
C GLU A 94 -3.03 2.03 2.30
N LYS A 95 -2.31 1.07 1.77
CA LYS A 95 -1.90 1.07 0.37
C LYS A 95 -3.09 0.67 -0.55
N PRO A 96 -3.16 1.18 -1.78
CA PRO A 96 -2.35 2.26 -2.35
C PRO A 96 -2.64 3.59 -1.63
N MET A 97 -1.69 4.53 -1.65
CA MET A 97 -1.87 5.80 -0.92
C MET A 97 -3.16 6.52 -1.37
N THR A 98 -3.45 6.49 -2.65
CA THR A 98 -4.67 7.08 -3.24
C THR A 98 -5.15 6.25 -4.44
N ARG A 99 -6.37 6.52 -4.91
CA ARG A 99 -6.92 5.89 -6.12
C ARG A 99 -6.29 6.44 -7.39
N THR A 100 -5.95 7.73 -7.43
CA THR A 100 -5.44 8.44 -8.63
C THR A 100 -4.21 9.28 -8.32
N LEU A 101 -3.40 9.59 -9.34
CA LEU A 101 -2.21 10.43 -9.20
C LEU A 101 -2.52 11.90 -8.81
N PRO A 102 -3.55 12.57 -9.37
CA PRO A 102 -3.91 13.92 -8.93
C PRO A 102 -4.28 13.98 -7.44
N GLU A 103 -4.95 12.96 -6.92
CA GLU A 103 -5.25 12.83 -5.50
C GLU A 103 -3.98 12.70 -4.67
N ALA A 104 -3.01 11.91 -5.15
CA ALA A 104 -1.76 11.69 -4.46
C ALA A 104 -0.97 13.01 -4.27
N PHE A 105 -0.92 13.85 -5.28
CA PHE A 105 -0.30 15.17 -5.14
C PHE A 105 -1.04 16.07 -4.17
N LYS A 106 -2.37 16.01 -4.09
CA LYS A 106 -3.14 16.76 -3.09
C LYS A 106 -2.81 16.30 -1.66
N VAL A 107 -2.69 14.99 -1.43
CA VAL A 107 -2.27 14.43 -0.13
C VAL A 107 -0.83 14.87 0.19
N TYR A 108 0.08 14.78 -0.79
CA TYR A 108 1.47 15.22 -0.64
C TYR A 108 1.54 16.71 -0.24
N ASP A 109 0.85 17.58 -0.97
CA ASP A 109 0.83 19.01 -0.69
C ASP A 109 0.19 19.33 0.67
N ALA A 110 -0.86 18.60 1.08
CA ALA A 110 -1.46 18.71 2.41
C ALA A 110 -0.47 18.31 3.52
N ALA A 111 0.24 17.19 3.36
CA ALA A 111 1.25 16.74 4.31
C ALA A 111 2.38 17.77 4.47
N LYS A 112 2.87 18.33 3.35
CA LYS A 112 3.91 19.38 3.37
C LYS A 112 3.42 20.67 4.03
N ARG A 113 2.20 21.11 3.74
CA ARG A 113 1.62 22.34 4.29
C ARG A 113 1.36 22.21 5.80
N THR A 114 0.87 21.07 6.26
CA THR A 114 0.50 20.87 7.67
C THR A 114 1.66 20.43 8.55
N GLY A 115 2.76 19.94 7.96
CA GLY A 115 3.89 19.37 8.67
C GLY A 115 3.55 18.07 9.41
N ARG A 116 2.43 17.41 9.08
CA ARG A 116 2.02 16.15 9.72
C ARG A 116 2.61 14.95 9.00
N TRP A 117 3.00 13.94 9.78
CA TRP A 117 3.59 12.74 9.26
C TRP A 117 2.55 11.82 8.63
N VAL A 118 2.93 11.24 7.51
CA VAL A 118 2.16 10.24 6.76
C VAL A 118 2.96 8.97 6.68
N GLN A 119 2.38 7.84 7.06
CA GLN A 119 2.88 6.51 6.72
C GLN A 119 1.87 5.78 5.87
N VAL A 120 2.34 5.20 4.76
CA VAL A 120 1.53 4.32 3.92
C VAL A 120 1.70 2.87 4.36
N GLY A 121 0.61 2.11 4.43
CA GLY A 121 0.52 0.74 4.97
C GLY A 121 1.25 -0.34 4.17
N SER A 122 2.42 -0.02 3.64
CA SER A 122 3.30 -0.98 2.95
C SER A 122 4.32 -1.56 3.92
N HIS A 123 3.88 -2.55 4.67
CA HIS A 123 4.63 -3.12 5.80
C HIS A 123 5.99 -3.73 5.42
N GLY A 124 6.22 -4.08 4.17
CA GLY A 124 7.54 -4.48 3.66
C GLY A 124 8.62 -3.42 3.88
N CYS A 125 8.28 -2.12 3.91
CA CYS A 125 9.25 -1.05 4.18
C CYS A 125 9.85 -1.08 5.59
N SER A 126 9.24 -1.80 6.52
CA SER A 126 9.76 -2.01 7.87
C SER A 126 10.36 -3.41 8.08
N ASP A 127 10.56 -4.17 7.02
CA ASP A 127 11.29 -5.42 7.08
C ASP A 127 12.80 -5.13 7.03
N PRO A 128 13.57 -5.57 8.04
CA PRO A 128 15.01 -5.30 8.13
C PRO A 128 15.83 -5.69 6.90
N LYS A 129 15.40 -6.70 6.14
CA LYS A 129 16.11 -7.09 4.91
C LYS A 129 16.13 -5.97 3.84
N TRP A 130 15.02 -5.24 3.67
CA TRP A 130 14.95 -4.15 2.71
C TRP A 130 15.73 -2.91 3.16
N LEU A 131 15.73 -2.64 4.48
CA LEU A 131 16.54 -1.59 5.08
C LEU A 131 18.03 -1.90 4.94
N LYS A 132 18.44 -3.15 5.20
CA LYS A 132 19.81 -3.61 5.00
C LYS A 132 20.23 -3.52 3.53
N SER A 133 19.35 -3.87 2.62
CA SER A 133 19.61 -3.73 1.17
C SER A 133 19.86 -2.28 0.78
N ARG A 134 19.09 -1.33 1.35
CA ARG A 134 19.31 0.11 1.15
C ARG A 134 20.71 0.54 1.61
N GLU A 135 21.16 0.07 2.79
CA GLU A 135 22.52 0.36 3.29
C GLU A 135 23.59 -0.16 2.32
N ILE A 136 23.42 -1.39 1.81
CA ILE A 136 24.36 -2.00 0.86
C ILE A 136 24.38 -1.20 -0.46
N VAL A 137 23.21 -0.81 -0.98
CA VAL A 137 23.12 0.03 -2.19
C VAL A 137 23.81 1.39 -1.95
N GLN A 138 23.53 2.04 -0.83
CA GLN A 138 24.13 3.34 -0.47
C GLN A 138 25.64 3.28 -0.31
N SER A 139 26.21 2.12 0.03
CA SER A 139 27.66 1.94 0.10
C SER A 139 28.36 2.07 -1.27
N GLY A 140 27.60 2.04 -2.37
CA GLY A 140 28.11 2.10 -3.75
C GLY A 140 28.83 0.84 -4.22
N LYS A 141 28.99 -0.18 -3.37
CA LYS A 141 29.77 -1.41 -3.69
C LYS A 141 29.19 -2.24 -4.82
N LEU A 142 27.85 -2.13 -5.07
CA LEU A 142 27.20 -2.80 -6.21
C LEU A 142 27.49 -2.13 -7.56
N GLY A 143 28.17 -0.98 -7.56
CA GLY A 143 28.33 -0.16 -8.76
C GLY A 143 27.02 0.52 -9.19
N LYS A 144 26.91 0.89 -10.46
CA LYS A 144 25.68 1.46 -11.00
C LYS A 144 24.53 0.46 -10.90
N LEU A 145 23.38 0.89 -10.36
CA LEU A 145 22.17 0.06 -10.36
C LEU A 145 21.64 -0.03 -11.79
N LEU A 146 21.29 -1.25 -12.19
CA LEU A 146 20.80 -1.55 -13.53
C LEU A 146 19.29 -1.76 -13.51
N TRP A 147 18.85 -2.79 -12.79
CA TRP A 147 17.43 -3.06 -12.67
C TRP A 147 17.12 -3.96 -11.48
N ALA A 148 15.87 -3.89 -11.02
CA ALA A 148 15.33 -4.77 -10.01
C ALA A 148 14.10 -5.51 -10.54
N GLN A 149 13.81 -6.64 -9.92
CA GLN A 149 12.62 -7.43 -10.22
C GLN A 149 11.94 -7.89 -8.95
N GLY A 150 10.64 -8.15 -9.05
CA GLY A 150 9.84 -8.78 -8.01
C GLY A 150 8.46 -9.17 -8.51
N SER A 151 7.73 -9.87 -7.69
CA SER A 151 6.37 -10.26 -8.02
C SER A 151 5.47 -10.29 -6.79
N TYR A 152 4.18 -10.22 -7.05
CA TYR A 152 3.17 -10.53 -6.05
C TYR A 152 2.10 -11.40 -6.69
N CYS A 153 2.20 -12.71 -6.45
CA CYS A 153 1.38 -13.72 -7.07
C CYS A 153 0.59 -14.50 -6.01
N ARG A 154 -0.65 -14.81 -6.32
CA ARG A 154 -1.57 -15.63 -5.53
C ARG A 154 -2.34 -16.53 -6.45
N ASN A 155 -2.90 -17.61 -5.92
CA ASN A 155 -3.85 -18.44 -6.63
C ASN A 155 -4.98 -18.84 -5.69
N ASN A 156 -6.11 -18.16 -5.83
CA ASN A 156 -7.29 -18.44 -5.03
C ASN A 156 -8.30 -19.18 -5.90
N PRO A 157 -8.62 -20.45 -5.63
CA PRO A 157 -9.56 -21.23 -6.45
C PRO A 157 -10.99 -20.66 -6.47
N LYS A 158 -11.33 -19.76 -5.54
CA LYS A 158 -12.60 -19.02 -5.52
C LYS A 158 -12.52 -17.68 -6.26
N GLY A 159 -11.39 -17.41 -6.95
CA GLY A 159 -11.07 -16.08 -7.46
C GLY A 159 -10.67 -15.11 -6.34
N GLU A 160 -9.61 -14.34 -6.60
CA GLU A 160 -9.15 -13.35 -5.63
C GLU A 160 -10.21 -12.25 -5.47
N TRP A 161 -10.39 -11.77 -4.22
CA TRP A 161 -11.38 -10.79 -3.76
C TRP A 161 -12.85 -11.26 -3.78
N ASN A 162 -13.16 -12.51 -4.11
CA ASN A 162 -14.50 -13.08 -3.98
C ASN A 162 -14.85 -13.39 -2.52
N TYR A 163 -14.73 -12.38 -1.65
CA TYR A 163 -15.06 -12.49 -0.23
C TYR A 163 -16.52 -12.90 -0.03
N LYS A 164 -16.76 -13.65 1.05
CA LYS A 164 -18.12 -14.00 1.47
C LYS A 164 -18.88 -12.72 1.80
N ILE A 165 -20.07 -12.60 1.22
CA ILE A 165 -21.01 -11.51 1.52
C ILE A 165 -21.86 -11.97 2.73
N GLU A 166 -21.89 -11.16 3.76
CA GLU A 166 -22.68 -11.43 4.95
C GLU A 166 -24.14 -11.10 4.70
N PRO A 167 -25.10 -11.92 5.23
CA PRO A 167 -26.56 -11.68 5.01
C PRO A 167 -27.03 -10.31 5.54
N GLU A 168 -26.36 -9.78 6.57
CA GLU A 168 -26.66 -8.49 7.18
C GLU A 168 -26.18 -7.30 6.35
N ALA A 169 -25.50 -7.53 5.22
CA ALA A 169 -25.07 -6.47 4.30
C ALA A 169 -26.26 -5.96 3.48
N THR A 170 -27.09 -5.17 4.10
CA THR A 170 -28.30 -4.59 3.53
C THR A 170 -28.23 -3.07 3.52
N LEU A 171 -29.11 -2.42 2.76
CA LEU A 171 -29.22 -0.96 2.71
C LEU A 171 -29.63 -0.35 4.08
N GLU A 172 -30.25 -1.13 4.94
CA GLU A 172 -30.61 -0.70 6.30
C GLU A 172 -29.41 -0.62 7.23
N ASN A 173 -28.42 -1.52 7.03
CA ASN A 173 -27.25 -1.65 7.89
C ASN A 173 -26.00 -0.95 7.35
N ILE A 174 -25.98 -0.61 6.05
CA ILE A 174 -24.86 0.04 5.37
C ILE A 174 -25.31 1.40 4.85
N ASP A 175 -24.64 2.46 5.25
CA ASP A 175 -24.83 3.78 4.62
C ASP A 175 -24.14 3.79 3.25
N TRP A 176 -24.91 3.37 2.25
CA TRP A 176 -24.41 3.25 0.88
C TRP A 176 -24.01 4.58 0.25
N LYS A 177 -24.71 5.64 0.59
CA LYS A 177 -24.42 6.99 0.09
C LYS A 177 -23.06 7.47 0.63
N LEU A 178 -22.82 7.28 1.92
CA LEU A 178 -21.53 7.58 2.52
C LEU A 178 -20.43 6.66 1.98
N TRP A 179 -20.73 5.38 1.74
CA TRP A 179 -19.74 4.46 1.18
C TRP A 179 -19.32 4.85 -0.24
N LEU A 180 -20.25 5.23 -1.12
CA LEU A 180 -19.96 5.68 -2.48
C LEU A 180 -19.13 6.97 -2.49
N GLY A 181 -19.47 7.93 -1.64
CA GLY A 181 -18.79 9.22 -1.62
C GLY A 181 -18.88 9.96 -2.94
N ALA A 182 -17.72 10.21 -3.56
CA ALA A 182 -17.59 10.86 -4.87
C ALA A 182 -17.59 9.87 -6.05
N ALA A 183 -17.62 8.56 -5.79
CA ALA A 183 -17.71 7.56 -6.85
C ALA A 183 -19.06 7.67 -7.60
N LYS A 184 -19.09 7.14 -8.82
CA LYS A 184 -20.30 7.14 -9.64
C LYS A 184 -21.48 6.56 -8.86
N PRO A 185 -22.62 7.28 -8.78
CA PRO A 185 -23.80 6.77 -8.08
C PRO A 185 -24.37 5.55 -8.80
N VAL A 186 -24.48 4.47 -8.07
CA VAL A 186 -25.09 3.20 -8.52
C VAL A 186 -26.02 2.69 -7.41
N PRO A 187 -27.04 1.89 -7.74
CA PRO A 187 -27.89 1.24 -6.75
C PRO A 187 -27.07 0.45 -5.74
N PHE A 188 -27.62 0.23 -4.55
CA PHE A 188 -26.96 -0.57 -3.52
C PHE A 188 -26.59 -1.96 -4.06
N SER A 189 -25.35 -2.35 -3.81
CA SER A 189 -24.79 -3.66 -4.16
C SER A 189 -23.89 -4.16 -3.05
N ALA A 190 -24.33 -5.20 -2.36
CA ALA A 190 -23.48 -5.90 -1.38
C ALA A 190 -22.24 -6.51 -2.05
N GLU A 191 -22.35 -6.91 -3.32
CA GLU A 191 -21.23 -7.37 -4.15
C GLU A 191 -20.17 -6.27 -4.25
N ARG A 192 -20.53 -5.06 -4.67
CA ARG A 192 -19.60 -3.93 -4.80
C ARG A 192 -19.03 -3.49 -3.44
N PHE A 193 -19.83 -3.57 -2.38
CA PHE A 193 -19.37 -3.24 -1.02
C PHE A 193 -18.28 -4.19 -0.52
N TYR A 194 -18.43 -5.49 -0.71
CA TYR A 194 -17.47 -6.49 -0.23
C TYR A 194 -16.30 -6.71 -1.18
N ARG A 195 -16.57 -6.66 -2.49
CA ARG A 195 -15.66 -7.06 -3.56
C ARG A 195 -15.20 -5.87 -4.39
N TRP A 196 -15.15 -4.70 -3.78
CA TRP A 196 -14.87 -3.41 -4.41
C TRP A 196 -13.57 -3.41 -5.23
N ARG A 197 -12.58 -4.23 -4.87
CA ARG A 197 -11.32 -4.37 -5.60
C ARG A 197 -11.47 -4.90 -7.01
N LYS A 198 -12.62 -5.49 -7.35
CA LYS A 198 -12.94 -5.99 -8.68
C LYS A 198 -13.32 -4.86 -9.66
N TYR A 199 -13.59 -3.65 -9.16
CA TYR A 199 -14.17 -2.54 -9.93
C TYR A 199 -13.25 -1.33 -9.98
N TRP A 200 -13.03 -0.78 -11.19
CA TRP A 200 -12.21 0.42 -11.41
C TRP A 200 -12.70 1.68 -10.70
N ASP A 201 -14.00 1.74 -10.38
CA ASP A 201 -14.59 2.86 -9.65
C ASP A 201 -13.99 3.02 -8.24
N TYR A 202 -13.54 1.92 -7.63
CA TYR A 202 -13.18 1.89 -6.22
C TYR A 202 -11.70 1.49 -5.96
N GLY A 203 -11.05 0.81 -6.91
CA GLY A 203 -9.68 0.33 -6.76
C GLY A 203 -8.97 0.13 -8.10
N ASN A 204 -7.71 -0.31 -8.06
CA ASN A 204 -6.86 -0.53 -9.24
C ASN A 204 -6.55 -2.02 -9.47
N GLY A 205 -7.29 -2.95 -8.86
CA GLY A 205 -7.01 -4.37 -8.98
C GLY A 205 -5.58 -4.73 -8.53
N ILE A 206 -4.91 -5.65 -9.23
CA ILE A 206 -3.53 -6.06 -8.93
C ILE A 206 -2.57 -4.87 -8.85
N ILE A 207 -2.74 -3.90 -9.76
CA ILE A 207 -1.85 -2.74 -9.88
C ILE A 207 -1.82 -1.92 -8.61
N GLY A 208 -2.98 -1.66 -7.99
CA GLY A 208 -3.08 -0.88 -6.74
C GLY A 208 -3.07 -1.72 -5.47
N ASP A 209 -3.64 -2.95 -5.50
CA ASP A 209 -3.74 -3.75 -4.28
C ASP A 209 -2.48 -4.59 -4.00
N LEU A 210 -1.86 -5.20 -5.03
CA LEU A 210 -0.77 -6.14 -4.83
C LEU A 210 0.62 -5.57 -5.09
N TRP A 211 0.82 -4.83 -6.15
CA TRP A 211 2.14 -4.32 -6.52
C TRP A 211 2.77 -3.34 -5.55
N PRO A 212 2.04 -2.48 -4.83
CA PRO A 212 2.66 -1.64 -3.80
C PRO A 212 3.46 -2.42 -2.76
N HIS A 213 3.09 -3.68 -2.47
CA HIS A 213 3.85 -4.56 -1.57
C HIS A 213 5.27 -4.89 -2.08
N ARG A 214 5.54 -4.76 -3.37
CA ARG A 214 6.88 -4.95 -3.96
C ARG A 214 7.52 -3.64 -4.40
N LEU A 215 6.74 -2.69 -4.92
CA LEU A 215 7.26 -1.40 -5.38
C LEU A 215 7.86 -0.57 -4.26
N HIS A 216 7.14 -0.43 -3.13
CA HIS A 216 7.65 0.35 -2.00
C HIS A 216 8.99 -0.19 -1.48
N PRO A 217 9.12 -1.47 -1.10
CA PRO A 217 10.39 -1.98 -0.61
C PRO A 217 11.50 -2.02 -1.67
N LEU A 218 11.20 -2.27 -2.95
CA LEU A 218 12.21 -2.22 -4.02
C LEU A 218 12.74 -0.79 -4.23
N ILE A 219 11.85 0.20 -4.35
CA ILE A 219 12.23 1.61 -4.53
C ILE A 219 13.00 2.13 -3.30
N LEU A 220 12.57 1.73 -2.10
CA LEU A 220 13.27 2.01 -0.84
C LEU A 220 14.69 1.43 -0.85
N ALA A 221 14.82 0.13 -1.15
CA ALA A 221 16.10 -0.58 -1.15
C ALA A 221 17.05 -0.09 -2.24
N MET A 222 16.54 0.22 -3.42
CA MET A 222 17.32 0.83 -4.51
C MET A 222 17.70 2.28 -4.21
N ASN A 223 17.18 2.88 -3.14
CA ASN A 223 17.38 4.29 -2.78
C ASN A 223 17.02 5.27 -3.93
N LEU A 224 15.96 4.95 -4.70
CA LEU A 224 15.50 5.78 -5.81
C LEU A 224 14.70 6.97 -5.28
N ASN A 225 15.30 8.15 -5.34
CA ASN A 225 14.70 9.41 -4.89
C ASN A 225 14.17 10.27 -6.05
N GLU A 226 13.71 9.63 -7.11
CA GLU A 226 13.24 10.24 -8.36
C GLU A 226 11.87 9.70 -8.77
N PHE A 227 11.12 10.45 -9.54
CA PHE A 227 9.89 9.98 -10.14
C PHE A 227 10.18 9.06 -11.33
N PRO A 228 9.26 8.12 -11.67
CA PRO A 228 9.40 7.30 -12.86
C PRO A 228 9.39 8.17 -14.12
N LYS A 229 10.20 7.82 -15.11
CA LYS A 229 10.23 8.45 -16.44
C LYS A 229 9.14 7.89 -17.34
N SER A 230 9.01 6.57 -17.38
CA SER A 230 8.03 5.86 -18.20
C SER A 230 7.64 4.52 -17.57
N VAL A 231 6.42 4.08 -17.88
CA VAL A 231 5.89 2.77 -17.47
C VAL A 231 5.18 2.12 -18.65
N SER A 232 5.50 0.85 -18.88
CA SER A 232 4.75 -0.04 -19.79
C SER A 232 4.11 -1.16 -18.97
N CYS A 233 2.80 -1.33 -19.10
CA CYS A 233 2.03 -2.35 -18.39
C CYS A 233 1.13 -3.12 -19.35
N HIS A 234 1.18 -4.44 -19.25
CA HIS A 234 0.39 -5.38 -20.04
C HIS A 234 -0.27 -6.40 -19.14
N GLY A 235 -1.36 -6.99 -19.61
CA GLY A 235 -2.08 -8.03 -18.89
C GLY A 235 -3.50 -8.22 -19.38
N GLY A 236 -4.33 -8.86 -18.58
CA GLY A 236 -5.72 -9.11 -18.93
C GLY A 236 -6.46 -9.91 -17.89
N ILE A 237 -7.71 -10.19 -18.15
CA ILE A 237 -8.53 -11.21 -17.48
C ILE A 237 -8.31 -12.48 -18.31
N LEU A 238 -7.46 -13.38 -17.82
CA LEU A 238 -7.02 -14.58 -18.56
C LEU A 238 -7.82 -15.83 -18.21
N THR A 239 -8.61 -15.75 -17.13
CA THR A 239 -9.40 -16.89 -16.64
C THR A 239 -10.79 -16.45 -16.19
N ASP A 240 -11.72 -17.39 -16.10
CA ASP A 240 -13.07 -17.20 -15.58
C ASP A 240 -13.12 -17.41 -14.05
N SER A 241 -12.14 -16.87 -13.33
CA SER A 241 -12.01 -17.07 -11.88
C SER A 241 -13.17 -16.53 -11.04
N ASP A 242 -14.04 -15.69 -11.61
CA ASP A 242 -15.26 -15.17 -10.96
C ASP A 242 -16.50 -16.02 -11.24
N GLN A 243 -16.41 -17.07 -12.05
CA GLN A 243 -17.56 -17.93 -12.37
C GLN A 243 -18.18 -18.53 -11.10
N GLY A 244 -19.47 -18.29 -10.91
CA GLY A 244 -20.20 -18.72 -9.72
C GLY A 244 -20.03 -17.86 -8.47
N TYR A 245 -19.30 -16.75 -8.56
CA TYR A 245 -19.02 -15.83 -7.46
C TYR A 245 -19.52 -14.39 -7.66
N GLY A 246 -20.60 -14.22 -8.37
CA GLY A 246 -21.25 -12.92 -8.59
C GLY A 246 -20.80 -12.24 -9.89
N GLU A 247 -20.63 -10.91 -9.87
CA GLU A 247 -20.27 -10.15 -11.06
C GLU A 247 -18.83 -10.40 -11.49
N THR A 248 -18.61 -10.47 -12.80
CA THR A 248 -17.27 -10.55 -13.38
C THR A 248 -16.45 -9.28 -13.02
N ARG A 249 -15.17 -9.46 -12.73
CA ARG A 249 -14.27 -8.36 -12.44
C ARG A 249 -14.03 -7.48 -13.69
N GLU A 250 -13.82 -6.21 -13.43
CA GLU A 250 -13.38 -5.27 -14.47
C GLU A 250 -11.85 -5.21 -14.57
N VAL A 251 -11.16 -5.54 -13.46
CA VAL A 251 -9.69 -5.46 -13.33
C VAL A 251 -9.03 -6.75 -13.77
N ALA A 252 -7.79 -6.65 -14.26
CA ALA A 252 -7.00 -7.78 -14.70
C ALA A 252 -6.74 -8.80 -13.56
N ASP A 253 -6.65 -10.06 -13.91
CA ASP A 253 -6.20 -11.14 -13.02
C ASP A 253 -4.71 -11.46 -13.16
N THR A 254 -4.07 -11.00 -14.22
CA THR A 254 -2.63 -11.13 -14.48
C THR A 254 -2.11 -9.89 -15.18
N THR A 255 -1.02 -9.32 -14.65
CA THR A 255 -0.39 -8.12 -15.20
C THR A 255 1.12 -8.16 -15.01
N MET A 256 1.85 -7.50 -15.94
CA MET A 256 3.29 -7.30 -15.90
C MET A 256 3.61 -5.87 -16.27
N MET A 257 4.62 -5.27 -15.62
CA MET A 257 5.09 -3.93 -15.98
C MET A 257 6.59 -3.80 -15.95
N THR A 258 7.09 -2.84 -16.75
CA THR A 258 8.43 -2.27 -16.65
C THR A 258 8.33 -0.79 -16.33
N VAL A 259 9.24 -0.32 -15.49
CA VAL A 259 9.36 1.09 -15.08
C VAL A 259 10.77 1.55 -15.40
N ASP A 260 10.92 2.67 -16.12
CA ASP A 260 12.19 3.34 -16.34
C ASP A 260 12.31 4.56 -15.44
N PHE A 261 13.49 4.79 -14.90
CA PHE A 261 13.83 5.96 -14.10
C PHE A 261 14.84 6.86 -14.81
N PRO A 262 14.87 8.18 -14.51
CA PRO A 262 15.82 9.11 -15.10
C PRO A 262 17.30 8.71 -14.92
N SER A 263 17.65 8.09 -13.78
CA SER A 263 19.00 7.55 -13.52
C SER A 263 19.43 6.43 -14.47
N GLY A 264 18.49 5.88 -15.24
CA GLY A 264 18.65 4.70 -16.08
C GLY A 264 18.41 3.38 -15.34
N ALA A 265 18.09 3.39 -14.07
CA ALA A 265 17.64 2.19 -13.36
C ALA A 265 16.23 1.78 -13.86
N MET A 266 15.94 0.48 -13.81
CA MET A 266 14.65 -0.07 -14.21
C MET A 266 14.06 -0.95 -13.10
N ILE A 267 12.74 -1.12 -13.10
CA ILE A 267 12.06 -2.11 -12.28
C ILE A 267 11.12 -2.95 -13.13
N PHE A 268 11.16 -4.27 -12.96
CA PHE A 268 10.18 -5.20 -13.51
C PHE A 268 9.36 -5.83 -12.41
N VAL A 269 8.02 -5.77 -12.51
CA VAL A 269 7.11 -6.42 -11.56
C VAL A 269 6.05 -7.22 -12.31
N ALA A 270 5.84 -8.46 -11.86
CA ALA A 270 4.75 -9.33 -12.30
C ALA A 270 3.72 -9.52 -11.17
N GLY A 271 2.45 -9.69 -11.54
CA GLY A 271 1.39 -10.00 -10.60
C GLY A 271 0.36 -10.93 -11.22
N SER A 272 -0.10 -11.91 -10.46
CA SER A 272 -1.20 -12.78 -10.85
C SER A 272 -2.06 -13.13 -9.63
N THR A 273 -3.36 -13.28 -9.85
CA THR A 273 -4.30 -13.80 -8.85
C THR A 273 -4.80 -15.19 -9.20
N VAL A 274 -4.28 -15.78 -10.28
CA VAL A 274 -4.66 -17.08 -10.84
C VAL A 274 -3.48 -18.03 -11.02
N ASN A 275 -2.29 -17.59 -10.63
CA ASN A 275 -1.08 -18.42 -10.56
C ASN A 275 -0.19 -17.90 -9.42
N GLU A 276 0.20 -18.75 -8.47
CA GLU A 276 1.00 -18.32 -7.31
C GLU A 276 2.51 -18.32 -7.56
N ARG A 277 2.97 -18.85 -8.71
CA ARG A 277 4.39 -18.85 -9.05
C ARG A 277 4.82 -17.48 -9.52
N GLY A 278 5.65 -16.84 -8.72
CA GLY A 278 6.23 -15.55 -9.02
C GLY A 278 7.68 -15.64 -9.51
N ILE A 279 8.28 -14.49 -9.68
CA ILE A 279 9.72 -14.33 -9.87
C ILE A 279 10.37 -13.93 -8.54
N GLU A 280 11.61 -14.34 -8.33
CA GLU A 280 12.37 -14.00 -7.13
C GLU A 280 12.66 -12.50 -7.09
N ASP A 281 12.56 -11.92 -5.89
CA ASP A 281 12.98 -10.54 -5.67
C ASP A 281 14.51 -10.45 -5.86
N MET A 282 14.97 -9.45 -6.63
CA MET A 282 16.41 -9.25 -6.90
C MET A 282 16.69 -7.80 -7.27
N ILE A 283 17.84 -7.28 -6.85
CA ILE A 283 18.38 -5.98 -7.29
C ILE A 283 19.72 -6.23 -7.95
N ARG A 284 19.92 -5.73 -9.16
CA ARG A 284 21.14 -5.89 -9.94
C ARG A 284 21.91 -4.58 -10.06
N GLY A 285 23.18 -4.64 -9.68
CA GLY A 285 24.16 -3.61 -9.96
C GLY A 285 25.19 -4.09 -10.96
N GLN A 286 26.00 -3.19 -11.45
CA GLN A 286 27.08 -3.49 -12.40
C GLN A 286 28.13 -4.44 -11.82
N LYS A 287 28.44 -4.32 -10.53
CA LYS A 287 29.48 -5.11 -9.87
C LYS A 287 28.94 -6.31 -9.09
N GLY A 288 27.68 -6.32 -8.74
CA GLY A 288 27.06 -7.42 -8.01
C GLY A 288 25.58 -7.24 -7.78
N ASN A 289 24.96 -8.26 -7.24
CA ASN A 289 23.52 -8.41 -7.09
C ASN A 289 23.11 -8.62 -5.64
N LEU A 290 21.88 -8.24 -5.31
CA LEU A 290 21.20 -8.63 -4.08
C LEU A 290 20.10 -9.62 -4.42
N LEU A 291 20.18 -10.83 -3.86
CA LEU A 291 19.16 -11.87 -3.96
C LEU A 291 18.45 -11.99 -2.61
N PHE A 292 17.15 -12.19 -2.64
CA PHE A 292 16.32 -12.26 -1.44
C PHE A 292 15.75 -13.67 -1.26
N GLY A 293 15.99 -14.26 -0.11
CA GLY A 293 15.47 -15.60 0.21
C GLY A 293 15.57 -15.90 1.69
N GLY A 294 14.59 -16.63 2.26
CA GLY A 294 14.67 -17.11 3.65
C GLY A 294 14.94 -16.06 4.73
N GLY A 295 14.53 -14.79 4.51
CA GLY A 295 14.84 -13.69 5.44
C GLY A 295 16.24 -13.11 5.32
N LYS A 296 17.04 -13.58 4.36
CA LYS A 296 18.41 -13.14 4.07
C LYS A 296 18.45 -12.22 2.88
N VAL A 297 19.54 -11.45 2.80
CA VAL A 297 19.97 -10.73 1.62
C VAL A 297 21.36 -11.28 1.25
N GLN A 298 21.44 -11.92 0.09
CA GLN A 298 22.71 -12.44 -0.42
C GLN A 298 23.35 -11.39 -1.32
N VAL A 299 24.57 -11.01 -1.03
CA VAL A 299 25.43 -10.20 -1.90
C VAL A 299 26.19 -11.15 -2.79
N VAL A 300 25.94 -11.10 -4.10
CA VAL A 300 26.57 -11.98 -5.09
C VAL A 300 27.33 -11.12 -6.10
N PRO A 301 28.66 -11.13 -6.12
CA PRO A 301 29.44 -10.37 -7.08
C PRO A 301 29.22 -10.89 -8.50
N GLU A 302 29.27 -10.00 -9.48
CA GLU A 302 29.45 -10.38 -10.88
C GLU A 302 30.86 -10.92 -11.10
N ARG A 303 31.01 -11.92 -11.97
CA ARG A 303 32.28 -12.62 -12.17
C ARG A 303 33.50 -11.70 -12.40
N PRO A 304 33.42 -10.58 -13.13
CA PRO A 304 34.57 -9.67 -13.29
C PRO A 304 34.98 -8.91 -12.03
N TYR A 305 34.14 -8.93 -10.98
CA TYR A 305 34.32 -8.10 -9.77
C TYR A 305 34.43 -8.91 -8.48
N VAL A 306 34.74 -10.22 -8.56
CA VAL A 306 34.89 -11.10 -7.40
C VAL A 306 36.00 -10.67 -6.46
N ASP A 307 37.01 -10.00 -6.97
CA ASP A 307 38.14 -9.47 -6.18
C ASP A 307 37.84 -8.09 -5.54
N GLU A 308 36.77 -7.41 -6.03
CA GLU A 308 36.35 -6.10 -5.53
C GLU A 308 35.14 -6.16 -4.57
N LEU A 309 34.29 -7.15 -4.74
CA LEU A 309 33.07 -7.34 -3.96
C LEU A 309 32.99 -8.75 -3.39
N GLU A 310 33.07 -8.86 -2.09
CA GLU A 310 32.97 -10.14 -1.36
C GLU A 310 31.53 -10.69 -1.40
N ALA A 311 31.42 -11.98 -1.76
CA ALA A 311 30.16 -12.72 -1.64
C ALA A 311 29.84 -12.96 -0.16
N ARG A 312 28.63 -12.62 0.27
CA ARG A 312 28.21 -12.83 1.66
C ARG A 312 26.71 -12.85 1.84
N ASP A 313 26.31 -13.48 2.91
CA ASP A 313 24.92 -13.46 3.42
C ASP A 313 24.78 -12.41 4.51
N GLU A 314 23.83 -11.49 4.35
CA GLU A 314 23.36 -10.61 5.40
C GLU A 314 22.06 -11.19 5.97
N THR A 315 22.04 -11.44 7.27
CA THR A 315 20.86 -12.02 7.95
C THR A 315 20.42 -11.06 9.06
N PRO A 316 19.70 -9.99 8.71
CA PRO A 316 19.23 -9.03 9.71
C PRO A 316 18.29 -9.70 10.70
N ALA A 317 18.45 -9.41 11.98
CA ALA A 317 17.59 -9.94 13.02
C ALA A 317 16.13 -9.52 12.77
N ASN A 318 15.20 -10.43 13.08
CA ASN A 318 13.77 -10.20 12.93
C ASN A 318 13.30 -9.88 11.50
N SER A 319 14.02 -10.35 10.46
CA SER A 319 13.54 -10.24 9.07
C SER A 319 12.17 -10.88 8.90
N GLY A 320 11.38 -10.31 8.01
CA GLY A 320 10.02 -10.71 7.70
C GLY A 320 9.03 -9.56 7.79
N GLU A 321 8.14 -9.51 6.82
CA GLU A 321 7.09 -8.49 6.74
C GLU A 321 6.13 -8.60 7.92
N SER A 322 5.83 -7.47 8.59
CA SER A 322 4.95 -7.43 9.75
C SER A 322 4.24 -6.09 9.88
N HIS A 323 2.91 -6.16 9.99
CA HIS A 323 2.09 -4.98 10.29
C HIS A 323 2.43 -4.38 11.67
N GLN A 324 2.74 -5.23 12.66
CA GLN A 324 3.12 -4.76 14.00
C GLN A 324 4.42 -3.93 13.95
N LYS A 325 5.48 -4.44 13.29
CA LYS A 325 6.73 -3.71 13.12
C LYS A 325 6.51 -2.38 12.38
N HIS A 326 5.66 -2.39 11.38
CA HIS A 326 5.39 -1.20 10.59
C HIS A 326 4.62 -0.13 11.38
N GLN A 327 3.62 -0.53 12.16
CA GLN A 327 2.93 0.38 13.06
C GLN A 327 3.83 0.87 14.20
N LYS A 328 4.66 0.00 14.78
CA LYS A 328 5.65 0.38 15.78
C LYS A 328 6.62 1.43 15.23
N ASN A 329 7.14 1.22 14.02
CA ASN A 329 7.97 2.23 13.34
C ASN A 329 7.25 3.58 13.21
N PHE A 330 5.95 3.59 12.88
CA PHE A 330 5.19 4.83 12.80
C PHE A 330 5.14 5.55 14.14
N ILE A 331 4.76 4.84 15.23
CA ILE A 331 4.68 5.39 16.58
C ILE A 331 6.04 5.94 17.03
N GLU A 332 7.12 5.17 16.84
CA GLU A 332 8.48 5.60 17.17
C GLU A 332 8.92 6.82 16.36
N SER A 333 8.55 6.87 15.08
CA SER A 333 8.84 8.00 14.19
C SER A 333 8.14 9.27 14.64
N LEU A 334 6.87 9.18 15.05
CA LEU A 334 6.12 10.33 15.59
C LEU A 334 6.78 10.88 16.85
N ARG A 335 7.15 10.01 17.81
CA ARG A 335 7.82 10.42 19.05
C ARG A 335 9.18 11.05 18.80
N ALA A 336 9.91 10.53 17.83
CA ALA A 336 11.22 11.05 17.45
C ALA A 336 11.15 12.25 16.49
N ASN A 337 9.95 12.66 16.08
CA ASN A 337 9.70 13.68 15.06
C ASN A 337 10.52 13.48 13.78
N LYS A 338 10.53 12.26 13.27
CA LYS A 338 11.24 11.88 12.03
C LYS A 338 10.33 11.13 11.05
N ALA A 339 10.76 11.10 9.78
CA ALA A 339 10.05 10.40 8.73
C ALA A 339 9.94 8.90 9.04
N PRO A 340 8.73 8.31 8.88
CA PRO A 340 8.56 6.86 8.97
C PRO A 340 9.11 6.15 7.73
N ASN A 341 9.25 4.82 7.82
CA ASN A 341 9.89 4.02 6.77
C ASN A 341 9.17 4.06 5.41
N CYS A 342 7.86 4.23 5.40
CA CYS A 342 7.07 4.40 4.17
C CYS A 342 6.39 5.78 4.19
N ASP A 343 7.21 6.80 4.15
CA ASP A 343 6.81 8.20 4.23
C ASP A 343 6.13 8.72 2.94
N ILE A 344 5.68 9.96 2.99
CA ILE A 344 5.00 10.61 1.87
C ILE A 344 5.90 10.77 0.63
N GLU A 345 7.24 10.88 0.81
CA GLU A 345 8.19 11.02 -0.28
C GLU A 345 8.34 9.72 -1.08
N LEU A 346 8.46 8.60 -0.39
CA LEU A 346 8.46 7.29 -1.03
C LEU A 346 7.09 6.99 -1.64
N ALA A 347 6.03 7.26 -0.89
CA ALA A 347 4.68 6.91 -1.29
C ALA A 347 4.21 7.63 -2.56
N ILE A 348 4.53 8.93 -2.72
CA ILE A 348 4.14 9.68 -3.93
C ILE A 348 4.82 9.13 -5.20
N ARG A 349 6.09 8.69 -5.10
CA ARG A 349 6.82 8.10 -6.23
C ARG A 349 6.22 6.75 -6.63
N VAL A 350 5.91 5.90 -5.65
CA VAL A 350 5.24 4.62 -5.89
C VAL A 350 3.84 4.83 -6.46
N GLN A 351 3.07 5.80 -5.94
CA GLN A 351 1.74 6.10 -6.47
C GLN A 351 1.81 6.62 -7.92
N ALA A 352 2.86 7.34 -8.29
CA ALA A 352 3.08 7.71 -9.68
C ALA A 352 3.28 6.46 -10.57
N VAL A 353 4.09 5.49 -10.15
CA VAL A 353 4.26 4.20 -10.85
C VAL A 353 2.92 3.47 -11.00
N VAL A 354 2.16 3.33 -9.90
CA VAL A 354 0.85 2.65 -9.89
C VAL A 354 -0.13 3.30 -10.87
N SER A 355 -0.23 4.63 -10.82
CA SER A 355 -1.15 5.36 -11.70
C SER A 355 -0.74 5.32 -13.16
N MET A 356 0.57 5.39 -13.45
CA MET A 356 1.10 5.23 -14.82
C MET A 356 0.90 3.81 -15.35
N ALA A 357 1.02 2.80 -14.49
CA ALA A 357 0.77 1.42 -14.87
C ALA A 357 -0.71 1.19 -15.24
N GLU A 358 -1.65 1.73 -14.46
CA GLU A 358 -3.07 1.70 -14.80
C GLU A 358 -3.35 2.40 -16.14
N GLU A 359 -2.81 3.61 -16.30
CA GLU A 359 -2.94 4.39 -17.56
C GLU A 359 -2.39 3.60 -18.76
N SER A 360 -1.19 3.01 -18.61
CA SER A 360 -0.55 2.20 -19.66
C SER A 360 -1.39 0.97 -20.00
N TYR A 361 -1.83 0.22 -18.98
CA TYR A 361 -2.66 -0.96 -19.16
C TYR A 361 -3.98 -0.63 -19.88
N ARG A 362 -4.70 0.39 -19.39
CA ARG A 362 -6.04 0.73 -19.92
C ARG A 362 -6.00 1.35 -21.31
N LYS A 363 -4.91 2.04 -21.66
CA LYS A 363 -4.76 2.68 -22.99
C LYS A 363 -3.92 1.87 -23.99
N GLY A 364 -3.32 0.77 -23.56
CA GLY A 364 -2.51 -0.09 -24.41
C GLY A 364 -1.25 0.62 -24.96
N ARG A 365 -0.72 1.60 -24.21
CA ARG A 365 0.46 2.37 -24.60
C ARG A 365 1.37 2.68 -23.41
N MET A 366 2.64 2.95 -23.69
CA MET A 366 3.57 3.45 -22.67
C MET A 366 3.08 4.78 -22.09
N ALA A 367 3.02 4.87 -20.79
CA ALA A 367 2.75 6.11 -20.05
C ALA A 367 4.06 6.83 -19.72
N ARG A 368 4.11 8.13 -19.87
CA ARG A 368 5.25 8.98 -19.49
C ARG A 368 4.85 9.96 -18.40
N PHE A 369 5.80 10.36 -17.57
CA PHE A 369 5.54 11.32 -16.51
C PHE A 369 6.14 12.69 -16.82
N ASP A 370 5.30 13.73 -16.77
CA ASP A 370 5.72 15.13 -16.79
C ASP A 370 5.79 15.63 -15.34
N GLU A 371 6.97 15.59 -14.76
CA GLU A 371 7.19 15.97 -13.36
C GLU A 371 6.85 17.43 -13.09
N LYS A 372 7.19 18.35 -14.03
CA LYS A 372 6.90 19.78 -13.89
C LYS A 372 5.42 20.07 -13.80
N ARG A 373 4.62 19.32 -14.59
CA ARG A 373 3.16 19.46 -14.61
C ARG A 373 2.45 18.46 -13.71
N ARG A 374 3.20 17.59 -13.03
CA ARG A 374 2.68 16.53 -12.14
C ARG A 374 1.59 15.67 -12.80
N ARG A 375 1.77 15.29 -14.06
CA ARG A 375 0.77 14.53 -14.82
C ARG A 375 1.36 13.45 -15.71
N ILE A 376 0.51 12.48 -16.06
CA ILE A 376 0.81 11.44 -17.04
C ILE A 376 0.51 12.00 -18.45
N VAL A 377 1.40 11.69 -19.42
CA VAL A 377 1.31 12.10 -20.83
C VAL A 377 1.49 10.94 -21.79
#